data_975f690e6f2e628ea5bfe0ade2221883
#
_entry.id   975f690e6f2e628ea5bfe0ade2221883
#
_cell.length_a   1.000
_cell.length_b   1.000
_cell.length_c   1.000
_cell.angle_alpha   90.00
_cell.angle_beta   90.00
_cell.angle_gamma   90.00
#
_symmetry.space_group_name_H-M   'P 1'
#
loop_
_entity.id
_entity.type
_entity.pdbx_description
1 polymer ?
#
loop_
_entity_poly.entity_id
_entity_poly.type
_entity_poly.pdbx_seq_one_letter_code
_entity_poly.pdbx_strand_id
1 'polypeptide(L)'
;MLTYDLKTGYSCNNRCKHCVIEDSRDRLVEQKNSVDLGTEDCLRQVDYAISQGSEYIVLTGGEVTIRKDFSQLVDYCLQKGLNITIQTNGRRLHVPEVAHAISTCRKIRCVVALHGACPDTHDGITQVTGSFDETCEGIRYATQHGILTILKVVISKKNRDELPGIVKLAGELGVHYICFAFPHGQGGARKRFDEMVPTYSELRPNLDLLIKKAKAHHIQIEFEAIPFCIIPHDMQLVGELKYRFGDTLCTQVGEDPFNWAEVRKSIKSKAPQCGRCSMDSICEGVWSEYIDAYGGSEFVPISVPEQMKERLIAALDRWYAHSNGPSTSL
;
A
#
# COMPACT_ATOMS: atom_id res chain seq x y z
N MET A 1 -12.11 -13.43 5.58
CA MET A 1 -12.60 -12.09 5.14
C MET A 1 -12.09 -11.84 3.74
N LEU A 2 -12.97 -11.48 2.82
CA LEU A 2 -12.61 -11.21 1.42
C LEU A 2 -12.61 -9.70 1.16
N THR A 3 -11.53 -9.20 0.58
CA THR A 3 -11.39 -7.83 0.10
C THR A 3 -11.39 -7.83 -1.43
N TYR A 4 -12.09 -6.89 -2.03
CA TYR A 4 -12.09 -6.69 -3.48
C TYR A 4 -11.31 -5.42 -3.84
N ASP A 5 -10.19 -5.56 -4.55
CA ASP A 5 -9.35 -4.44 -5.00
C ASP A 5 -9.76 -4.08 -6.44
N LEU A 6 -10.57 -3.02 -6.56
CA LEU A 6 -11.11 -2.55 -7.83
C LEU A 6 -10.23 -1.44 -8.43
N LYS A 7 -9.54 -1.76 -9.51
CA LYS A 7 -8.87 -0.75 -10.35
C LYS A 7 -9.89 -0.11 -11.29
N THR A 8 -10.33 1.09 -10.90
CA THR A 8 -11.37 1.83 -11.63
C THR A 8 -10.87 2.43 -12.95
N GLY A 9 -9.55 2.46 -13.14
CA GLY A 9 -8.89 3.02 -14.32
C GLY A 9 -7.42 3.32 -14.03
N TYR A 10 -6.69 3.77 -15.04
CA TYR A 10 -5.27 4.11 -14.96
C TYR A 10 -4.97 5.59 -15.22
N SER A 11 -5.99 6.42 -15.45
CA SER A 11 -5.82 7.88 -15.48
C SER A 11 -5.37 8.39 -14.13
N CYS A 12 -4.36 9.27 -14.10
CA CYS A 12 -3.78 9.81 -12.87
C CYS A 12 -3.26 11.23 -13.12
N ASN A 13 -3.39 12.09 -12.10
CA ASN A 13 -2.81 13.43 -12.09
C ASN A 13 -1.36 13.46 -11.53
N ASN A 14 -0.78 12.29 -11.20
CA ASN A 14 0.64 12.10 -10.93
C ASN A 14 1.30 11.23 -12.03
N ARG A 15 2.65 11.24 -12.10
CA ARG A 15 3.47 10.44 -13.01
C ARG A 15 4.61 9.78 -12.25
N CYS A 16 4.26 9.08 -11.15
CA CYS A 16 5.23 8.54 -10.20
C CYS A 16 6.26 7.62 -10.87
N LYS A 17 7.54 7.83 -10.58
CA LYS A 17 8.65 7.05 -11.13
C LYS A 17 8.60 5.56 -10.82
N HIS A 18 7.93 5.16 -9.73
CA HIS A 18 7.77 3.77 -9.29
C HIS A 18 6.40 3.18 -9.61
N CYS A 19 5.59 3.82 -10.45
CA CYS A 19 4.20 3.44 -10.68
C CYS A 19 4.09 2.02 -11.24
N VAL A 20 3.49 1.10 -10.47
CA VAL A 20 3.39 -0.33 -10.85
C VAL A 20 2.44 -0.57 -12.03
N ILE A 21 1.46 0.32 -12.24
CA ILE A 21 0.49 0.21 -13.34
C ILE A 21 0.96 0.86 -14.65
N GLU A 22 2.19 1.41 -14.70
CA GLU A 22 2.68 2.11 -15.90
C GLU A 22 2.67 1.19 -17.12
N ASP A 23 3.15 -0.04 -17.00
CA ASP A 23 3.18 -0.99 -18.12
C ASP A 23 1.78 -1.39 -18.59
N SER A 24 0.84 -1.61 -17.66
CA SER A 24 -0.56 -1.95 -18.00
C SER A 24 -1.27 -0.79 -18.70
N ARG A 25 -1.04 0.44 -18.22
CA ARG A 25 -1.56 1.64 -18.86
C ARG A 25 -0.99 1.81 -20.27
N ASP A 26 0.35 1.70 -20.42
CA ASP A 26 1.03 1.89 -21.70
C ASP A 26 0.54 0.85 -22.73
N ARG A 27 0.37 -0.42 -22.30
CA ARG A 27 -0.20 -1.50 -23.15
C ARG A 27 -1.60 -1.15 -23.66
N LEU A 28 -2.50 -0.64 -22.80
CA LEU A 28 -3.85 -0.24 -23.24
C LEU A 28 -3.81 0.93 -24.22
N VAL A 29 -2.93 1.91 -23.99
CA VAL A 29 -2.74 3.04 -24.91
C VAL A 29 -2.25 2.57 -26.27
N GLU A 30 -1.26 1.67 -26.33
CA GLU A 30 -0.74 1.08 -27.56
C GLU A 30 -1.83 0.31 -28.33
N GLN A 31 -2.69 -0.40 -27.60
CA GLN A 31 -3.83 -1.13 -28.15
C GLN A 31 -5.02 -0.22 -28.55
N LYS A 32 -4.93 1.08 -28.30
CA LYS A 32 -6.02 2.07 -28.46
C LYS A 32 -7.29 1.73 -27.67
N ASN A 33 -7.12 1.04 -26.55
CA ASN A 33 -8.18 0.73 -25.61
C ASN A 33 -8.34 1.88 -24.58
N SER A 34 -9.53 1.96 -23.95
CA SER A 34 -9.72 2.86 -22.82
C SER A 34 -8.82 2.42 -21.67
N VAL A 35 -8.16 3.39 -21.04
CA VAL A 35 -7.38 3.15 -19.81
C VAL A 35 -8.25 3.18 -18.57
N ASP A 36 -9.50 3.63 -18.67
CA ASP A 36 -10.44 3.73 -17.56
C ASP A 36 -11.70 2.89 -17.83
N LEU A 37 -12.22 2.29 -16.76
CA LEU A 37 -13.53 1.65 -16.80
C LEU A 37 -14.62 2.70 -16.86
N GLY A 38 -15.70 2.40 -17.59
CA GLY A 38 -16.93 3.19 -17.53
C GLY A 38 -17.61 3.06 -16.16
N THR A 39 -18.50 3.99 -15.84
CA THR A 39 -19.27 3.96 -14.58
C THR A 39 -20.00 2.64 -14.40
N GLU A 40 -20.74 2.21 -15.43
CA GLU A 40 -21.51 0.96 -15.40
C GLU A 40 -20.63 -0.28 -15.20
N ASP A 41 -19.40 -0.27 -15.75
CA ASP A 41 -18.44 -1.35 -15.55
C ASP A 41 -17.97 -1.39 -14.09
N CYS A 42 -17.67 -0.23 -13.51
CA CYS A 42 -17.32 -0.15 -12.09
C CYS A 42 -18.46 -0.66 -11.20
N LEU A 43 -19.71 -0.27 -11.48
CA LEU A 43 -20.88 -0.73 -10.71
C LEU A 43 -21.07 -2.24 -10.82
N ARG A 44 -20.91 -2.82 -12.01
CA ARG A 44 -20.93 -4.28 -12.21
C ARG A 44 -19.83 -4.99 -11.41
N GLN A 45 -18.63 -4.40 -11.32
CA GLN A 45 -17.55 -4.95 -10.51
C GLN A 45 -17.87 -4.90 -9.01
N VAL A 46 -18.57 -3.86 -8.54
CA VAL A 46 -19.05 -3.79 -7.15
C VAL A 46 -20.09 -4.91 -6.89
N ASP A 47 -21.05 -5.12 -7.79
CA ASP A 47 -22.03 -6.21 -7.66
C ASP A 47 -21.37 -7.59 -7.70
N TYR A 48 -20.35 -7.76 -8.55
CA TYR A 48 -19.54 -8.97 -8.58
C TYR A 48 -18.81 -9.19 -7.24
N ALA A 49 -18.19 -8.16 -6.66
CA ALA A 49 -17.55 -8.25 -5.36
C ALA A 49 -18.51 -8.76 -4.28
N ILE A 50 -19.73 -8.23 -4.24
CA ILE A 50 -20.80 -8.68 -3.33
C ILE A 50 -21.15 -10.15 -3.57
N SER A 51 -21.31 -10.56 -4.83
CA SER A 51 -21.62 -11.95 -5.19
C SER A 51 -20.54 -12.94 -4.73
N GLN A 52 -19.28 -12.48 -4.61
CA GLN A 52 -18.16 -13.26 -4.09
C GLN A 52 -18.08 -13.24 -2.55
N GLY A 53 -18.98 -12.52 -1.87
CA GLY A 53 -19.01 -12.41 -0.40
C GLY A 53 -18.03 -11.36 0.15
N SER A 54 -17.60 -10.37 -0.65
CA SER A 54 -16.73 -9.30 -0.15
C SER A 54 -17.51 -8.36 0.78
N GLU A 55 -16.91 -8.07 1.92
CA GLU A 55 -17.36 -7.05 2.87
C GLU A 55 -16.56 -5.74 2.74
N TYR A 56 -15.41 -5.80 2.07
CA TYR A 56 -14.47 -4.72 1.90
C TYR A 56 -14.15 -4.51 0.43
N ILE A 57 -14.15 -3.23 0.02
CA ILE A 57 -13.73 -2.84 -1.31
C ILE A 57 -12.63 -1.79 -1.24
N VAL A 58 -11.61 -1.94 -2.09
CA VAL A 58 -10.57 -0.94 -2.31
C VAL A 58 -10.86 -0.27 -3.66
N LEU A 59 -11.12 1.02 -3.65
CA LEU A 59 -11.22 1.82 -4.86
C LEU A 59 -9.85 2.41 -5.16
N THR A 60 -9.26 1.99 -6.28
CA THR A 60 -7.87 2.29 -6.63
C THR A 60 -7.68 2.35 -8.16
N GLY A 61 -6.43 2.36 -8.61
CA GLY A 61 -6.03 2.37 -10.01
C GLY A 61 -4.95 3.41 -10.29
N GLY A 62 -5.22 4.40 -11.16
CA GLY A 62 -4.42 5.62 -11.27
C GLY A 62 -4.73 6.54 -10.09
N GLU A 63 -5.66 7.47 -10.27
CA GLU A 63 -6.20 8.29 -9.18
C GLU A 63 -7.73 8.31 -9.25
N VAL A 64 -8.36 7.62 -8.30
CA VAL A 64 -9.82 7.46 -8.31
C VAL A 64 -10.56 8.79 -8.06
N THR A 65 -9.98 9.71 -7.32
CA THR A 65 -10.63 11.00 -6.96
C THR A 65 -10.70 12.00 -8.12
N ILE A 66 -10.03 11.75 -9.26
CA ILE A 66 -10.19 12.60 -10.45
C ILE A 66 -11.39 12.18 -11.33
N ARG A 67 -11.99 11.03 -11.06
CA ARG A 67 -13.16 10.55 -11.78
C ARG A 67 -14.36 11.47 -11.51
N LYS A 68 -15.11 11.77 -12.57
CA LYS A 68 -16.33 12.59 -12.46
C LYS A 68 -17.45 11.89 -11.70
N ASP A 69 -17.45 10.55 -11.73
CA ASP A 69 -18.43 9.67 -11.09
C ASP A 69 -17.95 9.15 -9.72
N PHE A 70 -16.90 9.74 -9.13
CA PHE A 70 -16.31 9.28 -7.87
C PHE A 70 -17.35 9.19 -6.75
N SER A 71 -18.14 10.26 -6.54
CA SER A 71 -19.19 10.28 -5.50
C SER A 71 -20.25 9.20 -5.73
N GLN A 72 -20.67 9.00 -6.99
CA GLN A 72 -21.63 7.95 -7.35
C GLN A 72 -21.10 6.54 -7.01
N LEU A 73 -19.81 6.28 -7.26
CA LEU A 73 -19.19 4.99 -6.94
C LEU A 73 -19.12 4.77 -5.43
N VAL A 74 -18.74 5.80 -4.66
CA VAL A 74 -18.69 5.73 -3.19
C VAL A 74 -20.09 5.48 -2.63
N ASP A 75 -21.09 6.25 -3.06
CA ASP A 75 -22.48 6.10 -2.62
C ASP A 75 -23.03 4.70 -2.94
N TYR A 76 -22.73 4.18 -4.12
CA TYR A 76 -23.17 2.83 -4.50
C TYR A 76 -22.55 1.75 -3.60
N CYS A 77 -21.25 1.83 -3.33
CA CYS A 77 -20.58 0.91 -2.41
C CYS A 77 -21.16 0.97 -1.00
N LEU A 78 -21.48 2.18 -0.49
CA LEU A 78 -22.14 2.37 0.81
C LEU A 78 -23.55 1.80 0.84
N GLN A 79 -24.36 2.00 -0.22
CA GLN A 79 -25.69 1.43 -0.35
C GLN A 79 -25.67 -0.10 -0.34
N LYS A 80 -24.60 -0.71 -0.88
CA LYS A 80 -24.37 -2.16 -0.84
C LYS A 80 -23.83 -2.65 0.53
N GLY A 81 -23.58 -1.75 1.47
CA GLY A 81 -23.12 -2.08 2.82
C GLY A 81 -21.62 -2.29 2.98
N LEU A 82 -20.81 -2.05 1.93
CA LEU A 82 -19.38 -2.29 1.92
C LEU A 82 -18.61 -1.31 2.81
N ASN A 83 -17.49 -1.79 3.37
CA ASN A 83 -16.43 -0.96 3.95
C ASN A 83 -15.48 -0.54 2.82
N ILE A 84 -15.20 0.75 2.72
CA ILE A 84 -14.48 1.32 1.58
C ILE A 84 -13.08 1.77 1.99
N THR A 85 -12.08 1.31 1.26
CA THR A 85 -10.73 1.88 1.30
C THR A 85 -10.50 2.65 0.01
N ILE A 86 -10.17 3.93 0.11
CA ILE A 86 -9.81 4.76 -1.03
C ILE A 86 -8.29 4.86 -1.06
N GLN A 87 -7.65 4.26 -2.08
CA GLN A 87 -6.23 4.47 -2.34
C GLN A 87 -6.07 5.64 -3.28
N THR A 88 -5.38 6.68 -2.81
CA THR A 88 -5.30 7.97 -3.50
C THR A 88 -3.93 8.62 -3.29
N ASN A 89 -3.56 9.52 -4.19
CA ASN A 89 -2.43 10.42 -3.98
C ASN A 89 -2.75 11.58 -3.03
N GLY A 90 -4.00 11.70 -2.59
CA GLY A 90 -4.43 12.65 -1.57
C GLY A 90 -4.68 14.08 -2.05
N ARG A 91 -4.24 14.46 -3.25
CA ARG A 91 -4.25 15.83 -3.75
C ARG A 91 -5.63 16.47 -3.86
N ARG A 92 -6.69 15.66 -3.89
CA ARG A 92 -8.08 16.14 -4.03
C ARG A 92 -8.97 15.89 -2.82
N LEU A 93 -8.43 15.38 -1.71
CA LEU A 93 -9.25 15.03 -0.54
C LEU A 93 -9.96 16.24 0.09
N HIS A 94 -9.41 17.46 -0.07
CA HIS A 94 -10.00 18.73 0.38
C HIS A 94 -10.96 19.37 -0.63
N VAL A 95 -11.01 18.86 -1.87
CA VAL A 95 -11.92 19.40 -2.91
C VAL A 95 -13.37 19.08 -2.54
N PRO A 96 -14.32 20.04 -2.58
CA PRO A 96 -15.65 19.88 -1.99
C PRO A 96 -16.40 18.61 -2.38
N GLU A 97 -16.39 18.23 -3.64
CA GLU A 97 -17.11 17.03 -4.12
C GLU A 97 -16.51 15.74 -3.55
N VAL A 98 -15.17 15.65 -3.48
CA VAL A 98 -14.45 14.48 -2.92
C VAL A 98 -14.61 14.49 -1.41
N ALA A 99 -14.38 15.64 -0.78
CA ALA A 99 -14.52 15.86 0.65
C ALA A 99 -15.90 15.42 1.17
N HIS A 100 -16.96 15.83 0.47
CA HIS A 100 -18.33 15.42 0.80
C HIS A 100 -18.49 13.91 0.73
N ALA A 101 -18.08 13.27 -0.36
CA ALA A 101 -18.23 11.83 -0.56
C ALA A 101 -17.54 10.99 0.53
N ILE A 102 -16.33 11.39 0.96
CA ILE A 102 -15.54 10.62 1.93
C ILE A 102 -15.92 10.88 3.39
N SER A 103 -16.63 11.98 3.70
CA SER A 103 -17.01 12.36 5.07
C SER A 103 -18.38 11.81 5.51
N THR A 104 -19.12 11.16 4.62
CA THR A 104 -20.50 10.74 4.85
C THR A 104 -20.65 9.55 5.82
N CYS A 105 -19.60 8.72 5.95
CA CYS A 105 -19.69 7.48 6.70
C CYS A 105 -18.36 7.01 7.30
N ARG A 106 -18.40 6.50 8.54
CA ARG A 106 -17.24 5.88 9.20
C ARG A 106 -16.76 4.57 8.56
N LYS A 107 -17.47 4.05 7.56
CA LYS A 107 -17.02 2.88 6.77
C LYS A 107 -15.96 3.23 5.72
N ILE A 108 -15.60 4.50 5.59
CA ILE A 108 -14.62 4.97 4.62
C ILE A 108 -13.29 5.25 5.33
N ARG A 109 -12.22 4.76 4.76
CA ARG A 109 -10.84 5.11 5.12
C ARG A 109 -10.04 5.49 3.88
N CYS A 110 -9.04 6.34 4.05
CA CYS A 110 -8.13 6.75 2.99
C CYS A 110 -6.73 6.15 3.22
N VAL A 111 -6.15 5.56 2.18
CA VAL A 111 -4.74 5.19 2.13
C VAL A 111 -4.05 6.16 1.17
N VAL A 112 -3.28 7.07 1.73
CA VAL A 112 -2.72 8.21 1.00
C VAL A 112 -1.24 8.02 0.71
N ALA A 113 -0.86 8.15 -0.56
CA ALA A 113 0.52 8.04 -1.01
C ALA A 113 1.32 9.33 -0.70
N LEU A 114 2.29 9.24 0.23
CA LEU A 114 3.22 10.33 0.54
C LEU A 114 4.65 9.80 0.49
N HIS A 115 5.47 10.30 -0.45
CA HIS A 115 6.76 9.68 -0.78
C HIS A 115 7.98 10.50 -0.39
N GLY A 116 7.82 11.63 0.29
CA GLY A 116 8.91 12.47 0.78
C GLY A 116 8.50 13.23 2.04
N ALA A 117 9.46 13.67 2.83
CA ALA A 117 9.27 14.56 3.97
C ALA A 117 9.30 16.05 3.56
N CYS A 118 9.63 16.34 2.31
CA CYS A 118 9.73 17.66 1.73
C CYS A 118 9.27 17.67 0.26
N PRO A 119 8.96 18.89 -0.29
CA PRO A 119 8.54 19.05 -1.68
C PRO A 119 9.53 18.46 -2.70
N ASP A 120 10.82 18.72 -2.55
CA ASP A 120 11.83 18.30 -3.52
C ASP A 120 11.83 16.79 -3.74
N THR A 121 11.73 16.02 -2.67
CA THR A 121 11.72 14.55 -2.74
C THR A 121 10.38 14.03 -3.23
N HIS A 122 9.27 14.50 -2.66
CA HIS A 122 7.94 14.03 -3.04
C HIS A 122 7.64 14.35 -4.51
N ASP A 123 7.78 15.61 -4.91
CA ASP A 123 7.52 16.07 -6.28
C ASP A 123 8.51 15.43 -7.28
N GLY A 124 9.76 15.25 -6.85
CA GLY A 124 10.77 14.53 -7.63
C GLY A 124 10.42 13.06 -7.89
N ILE A 125 9.63 12.42 -7.03
CA ILE A 125 9.10 11.05 -7.22
C ILE A 125 7.81 11.07 -8.02
N THR A 126 6.86 11.94 -7.66
CA THR A 126 5.54 12.03 -8.34
C THR A 126 5.60 12.68 -9.70
N GLN A 127 6.69 13.40 -10.01
CA GLN A 127 6.93 14.15 -11.25
C GLN A 127 5.86 15.23 -11.50
N VAL A 128 5.37 15.85 -10.40
CA VAL A 128 4.42 16.96 -10.44
C VAL A 128 4.80 17.95 -9.35
N THR A 129 5.22 19.14 -9.77
CA THR A 129 5.54 20.25 -8.87
C THR A 129 4.28 20.69 -8.11
N GLY A 130 4.41 20.86 -6.79
CA GLY A 130 3.32 21.25 -5.88
C GLY A 130 2.48 20.08 -5.39
N SER A 131 2.75 18.86 -5.86
CA SER A 131 2.00 17.67 -5.41
C SER A 131 2.18 17.39 -3.92
N PHE A 132 3.34 17.73 -3.34
CA PHE A 132 3.59 17.60 -1.91
C PHE A 132 2.62 18.44 -1.07
N ASP A 133 2.51 19.73 -1.40
CA ASP A 133 1.66 20.67 -0.66
C ASP A 133 0.20 20.27 -0.77
N GLU A 134 -0.27 19.94 -1.98
CA GLU A 134 -1.65 19.49 -2.22
C GLU A 134 -1.95 18.16 -1.47
N THR A 135 -1.01 17.22 -1.46
CA THR A 135 -1.16 15.96 -0.72
C THR A 135 -1.21 16.21 0.80
N CYS A 136 -0.32 17.05 1.34
CA CYS A 136 -0.33 17.42 2.75
C CYS A 136 -1.61 18.15 3.15
N GLU A 137 -2.13 19.02 2.30
CA GLU A 137 -3.41 19.70 2.52
C GLU A 137 -4.56 18.70 2.56
N GLY A 138 -4.62 17.78 1.61
CA GLY A 138 -5.62 16.72 1.56
C GLY A 138 -5.57 15.78 2.79
N ILE A 139 -4.37 15.39 3.23
CA ILE A 139 -4.19 14.56 4.45
C ILE A 139 -4.69 15.35 5.67
N ARG A 140 -4.27 16.60 5.82
CA ARG A 140 -4.69 17.46 6.95
C ARG A 140 -6.21 17.63 6.97
N TYR A 141 -6.82 17.85 5.82
CA TYR A 141 -8.28 17.91 5.70
C TYR A 141 -8.92 16.61 6.22
N ALA A 142 -8.46 15.46 5.71
CA ALA A 142 -9.05 14.17 6.07
C ALA A 142 -8.92 13.89 7.58
N THR A 143 -7.76 14.10 8.18
CA THR A 143 -7.51 13.85 9.61
C THR A 143 -8.32 14.80 10.50
N GLN A 144 -8.41 16.09 10.14
CA GLN A 144 -9.22 17.08 10.89
C GLN A 144 -10.72 16.79 10.84
N HIS A 145 -11.20 16.10 9.80
CA HIS A 145 -12.60 15.69 9.68
C HIS A 145 -12.86 14.25 10.19
N GLY A 146 -11.89 13.66 10.89
CA GLY A 146 -12.04 12.35 11.53
C GLY A 146 -12.08 11.17 10.55
N ILE A 147 -11.61 11.37 9.32
CA ILE A 147 -11.48 10.30 8.32
C ILE A 147 -10.24 9.49 8.67
N LEU A 148 -10.40 8.18 8.86
CA LEU A 148 -9.28 7.28 9.12
C LEU A 148 -8.30 7.33 7.94
N THR A 149 -7.13 7.90 8.18
CA THR A 149 -6.11 8.13 7.17
C THR A 149 -4.84 7.34 7.49
N ILE A 150 -4.42 6.55 6.52
CA ILE A 150 -3.19 5.75 6.57
C ILE A 150 -2.24 6.30 5.51
N LEU A 151 -0.97 6.49 5.84
CA LEU A 151 0.02 6.80 4.82
C LEU A 151 0.56 5.52 4.18
N LYS A 152 0.72 5.55 2.87
CA LYS A 152 1.45 4.57 2.08
C LYS A 152 2.72 5.21 1.52
N VAL A 153 3.87 4.73 1.96
CA VAL A 153 5.18 5.22 1.52
C VAL A 153 5.87 4.14 0.72
N VAL A 154 6.03 4.34 -0.58
CA VAL A 154 6.91 3.47 -1.36
C VAL A 154 8.35 3.91 -1.12
N ILE A 155 9.14 3.03 -0.51
CA ILE A 155 10.57 3.26 -0.25
C ILE A 155 11.31 3.31 -1.59
N SER A 156 12.27 4.20 -1.72
CA SER A 156 13.11 4.32 -2.91
C SER A 156 14.50 4.85 -2.55
N LYS A 157 15.46 4.76 -3.47
CA LYS A 157 16.77 5.41 -3.29
C LYS A 157 16.65 6.93 -3.07
N LYS A 158 15.53 7.53 -3.54
CA LYS A 158 15.32 8.98 -3.43
C LYS A 158 14.84 9.44 -2.05
N ASN A 159 14.08 8.58 -1.34
CA ASN A 159 13.48 8.96 -0.05
C ASN A 159 14.00 8.14 1.14
N ARG A 160 14.90 7.18 0.94
CA ARG A 160 15.36 6.29 2.01
C ARG A 160 15.94 7.03 3.22
N ASP A 161 16.59 8.16 2.98
CA ASP A 161 17.23 8.96 4.04
C ASP A 161 16.20 9.89 4.74
N GLU A 162 15.03 10.07 4.16
CA GLU A 162 13.94 10.89 4.69
C GLU A 162 12.88 10.09 5.45
N LEU A 163 12.91 8.75 5.45
CA LEU A 163 11.89 7.91 6.09
C LEU A 163 11.61 8.30 7.55
N PRO A 164 12.62 8.61 8.39
CA PRO A 164 12.36 9.11 9.74
C PRO A 164 11.71 10.51 9.77
N GLY A 165 11.94 11.32 8.75
CA GLY A 165 11.29 12.63 8.56
C GLY A 165 9.82 12.49 8.19
N ILE A 166 9.47 11.49 7.37
CA ILE A 166 8.07 11.18 7.01
C ILE A 166 7.28 10.77 8.26
N VAL A 167 7.87 10.04 9.19
CA VAL A 167 7.21 9.71 10.47
C VAL A 167 6.86 10.97 11.25
N LYS A 168 7.81 11.93 11.36
CA LYS A 168 7.55 13.20 12.03
C LYS A 168 6.43 13.98 11.34
N LEU A 169 6.50 14.10 10.01
CA LEU A 169 5.49 14.80 9.21
C LEU A 169 4.11 14.16 9.36
N ALA A 170 4.03 12.81 9.41
CA ALA A 170 2.77 12.10 9.64
C ALA A 170 2.11 12.53 10.96
N GLY A 171 2.88 12.62 12.05
CA GLY A 171 2.38 13.13 13.33
C GLY A 171 1.86 14.56 13.25
N GLU A 172 2.57 15.44 12.55
CA GLU A 172 2.17 16.84 12.32
C GLU A 172 0.89 16.95 11.48
N LEU A 173 0.64 15.96 10.61
CA LEU A 173 -0.57 15.86 9.81
C LEU A 173 -1.72 15.10 10.50
N GLY A 174 -1.53 14.63 11.75
CA GLY A 174 -2.54 13.90 12.51
C GLY A 174 -2.73 12.44 12.05
N VAL A 175 -1.75 11.86 11.38
CA VAL A 175 -1.78 10.45 10.95
C VAL A 175 -1.10 9.57 11.98
N HIS A 176 -1.73 8.45 12.33
CA HIS A 176 -1.23 7.50 13.35
C HIS A 176 -0.80 6.14 12.80
N TYR A 177 -0.93 5.92 11.49
CA TYR A 177 -0.55 4.66 10.87
C TYR A 177 0.15 4.87 9.52
N ILE A 178 1.31 4.23 9.33
CA ILE A 178 2.09 4.31 8.09
C ILE A 178 2.46 2.91 7.62
N CYS A 179 2.19 2.61 6.36
CA CYS A 179 2.69 1.43 5.66
C CYS A 179 3.89 1.83 4.79
N PHE A 180 5.07 1.33 5.12
CA PHE A 180 6.28 1.47 4.31
C PHE A 180 6.42 0.24 3.41
N ALA A 181 6.30 0.43 2.10
CA ALA A 181 6.40 -0.65 1.12
C ALA A 181 7.73 -0.61 0.39
N PHE A 182 8.42 -1.73 0.37
CA PHE A 182 9.57 -1.90 -0.52
C PHE A 182 9.09 -1.88 -1.98
N PRO A 183 9.78 -1.18 -2.89
CA PRO A 183 9.30 -1.00 -4.25
C PRO A 183 9.23 -2.33 -5.00
N HIS A 184 8.13 -2.54 -5.69
CA HIS A 184 8.01 -3.64 -6.63
C HIS A 184 8.78 -3.30 -7.91
N GLY A 185 9.60 -4.22 -8.39
CA GLY A 185 10.40 -4.05 -9.62
C GLY A 185 9.59 -4.14 -10.91
N GLN A 186 8.36 -3.61 -10.93
CA GLN A 186 7.45 -3.61 -12.08
C GLN A 186 7.09 -2.18 -12.52
N GLY A 187 6.54 -2.05 -13.71
CA GLY A 187 6.11 -0.78 -14.26
C GLY A 187 7.22 0.26 -14.28
N GLY A 188 6.97 1.43 -13.73
CA GLY A 188 7.93 2.53 -13.66
C GLY A 188 9.20 2.22 -12.89
N ALA A 189 9.10 1.45 -11.79
CA ALA A 189 10.27 1.03 -11.04
C ALA A 189 11.16 0.07 -11.84
N ARG A 190 10.58 -0.82 -12.67
CA ARG A 190 11.35 -1.67 -13.59
C ARG A 190 12.16 -0.86 -14.60
N LYS A 191 11.51 0.13 -15.21
CA LYS A 191 12.15 1.01 -16.21
C LYS A 191 13.27 1.87 -15.63
N ARG A 192 13.25 2.11 -14.30
CA ARG A 192 14.17 2.98 -13.56
C ARG A 192 14.74 2.25 -12.34
N PHE A 193 15.06 0.95 -12.49
CA PHE A 193 15.38 0.07 -11.36
C PHE A 193 16.55 0.62 -10.54
N ASP A 194 17.65 0.98 -11.20
CA ASP A 194 18.85 1.51 -10.55
C ASP A 194 18.63 2.87 -9.86
N GLU A 195 17.66 3.66 -10.32
CA GLU A 195 17.29 4.94 -9.72
C GLU A 195 16.35 4.79 -8.53
N MET A 196 15.45 3.80 -8.58
CA MET A 196 14.33 3.69 -7.65
C MET A 196 14.52 2.61 -6.59
N VAL A 197 15.05 1.45 -6.94
CA VAL A 197 15.07 0.30 -6.05
C VAL A 197 16.37 0.28 -5.22
N PRO A 198 16.33 0.52 -3.90
CA PRO A 198 17.51 0.42 -3.03
C PRO A 198 17.84 -1.04 -2.74
N THR A 199 19.05 -1.32 -2.26
CA THR A 199 19.34 -2.59 -1.59
C THR A 199 18.80 -2.56 -0.15
N TYR A 200 18.52 -3.73 0.43
CA TYR A 200 18.13 -3.80 1.85
C TYR A 200 19.27 -3.37 2.77
N SER A 201 20.52 -3.61 2.36
CA SER A 201 21.70 -3.14 3.09
C SER A 201 21.77 -1.61 3.16
N GLU A 202 21.38 -0.92 2.09
CA GLU A 202 21.28 0.54 2.09
C GLU A 202 20.16 1.08 3.00
N LEU A 203 19.13 0.28 3.27
CA LEU A 203 18.00 0.69 4.10
C LEU A 203 18.24 0.46 5.59
N ARG A 204 18.98 -0.57 6.00
CA ARG A 204 19.13 -0.99 7.41
C ARG A 204 19.40 0.17 8.38
N PRO A 205 20.33 1.10 8.14
CA PRO A 205 20.62 2.18 9.08
C PRO A 205 19.39 3.08 9.34
N ASN A 206 18.60 3.31 8.29
CA ASN A 206 17.44 4.19 8.37
C ASN A 206 16.21 3.48 8.94
N LEU A 207 16.07 2.15 8.78
CA LEU A 207 14.96 1.38 9.37
C LEU A 207 14.99 1.43 10.89
N ASP A 208 16.15 1.23 11.52
CA ASP A 208 16.28 1.31 12.99
C ASP A 208 15.90 2.70 13.52
N LEU A 209 16.34 3.76 12.86
CA LEU A 209 16.02 5.13 13.23
C LEU A 209 14.53 5.43 13.03
N LEU A 210 13.96 4.97 11.92
CA LEU A 210 12.53 5.09 11.60
C LEU A 210 11.69 4.41 12.67
N ILE A 211 12.00 3.15 13.05
CA ILE A 211 11.27 2.39 14.07
C ILE A 211 11.33 3.11 15.42
N LYS A 212 12.52 3.61 15.82
CA LYS A 212 12.67 4.40 17.05
C LYS A 212 11.83 5.66 17.03
N LYS A 213 11.81 6.37 15.92
CA LYS A 213 11.00 7.60 15.77
C LYS A 213 9.49 7.28 15.79
N ALA A 214 9.05 6.22 15.11
CA ALA A 214 7.66 5.80 15.14
C ALA A 214 7.18 5.52 16.57
N LYS A 215 7.97 4.78 17.35
CA LYS A 215 7.71 4.51 18.78
C LYS A 215 7.64 5.81 19.58
N ALA A 216 8.57 6.74 19.40
CA ALA A 216 8.62 8.02 20.11
C ALA A 216 7.45 8.96 19.79
N HIS A 217 6.90 8.90 18.60
CA HIS A 217 5.75 9.69 18.14
C HIS A 217 4.41 8.96 18.28
N HIS A 218 4.38 7.74 18.86
CA HIS A 218 3.18 6.90 18.99
C HIS A 218 2.50 6.62 17.65
N ILE A 219 3.30 6.50 16.56
CA ILE A 219 2.82 6.18 15.23
C ILE A 219 3.01 4.69 15.01
N GLN A 220 1.93 4.02 14.64
CA GLN A 220 1.99 2.62 14.23
C GLN A 220 2.59 2.53 12.83
N ILE A 221 3.45 1.54 12.63
CA ILE A 221 4.06 1.30 11.33
C ILE A 221 3.97 -0.17 10.95
N GLU A 222 3.90 -0.44 9.65
CA GLU A 222 4.12 -1.77 9.08
C GLU A 222 5.06 -1.67 7.88
N PHE A 223 5.70 -2.78 7.56
CA PHE A 223 6.54 -2.91 6.38
C PHE A 223 5.96 -3.95 5.41
N GLU A 224 5.82 -3.58 4.16
CA GLU A 224 5.51 -4.52 3.07
C GLU A 224 6.78 -4.83 2.25
N ALA A 225 6.99 -6.09 1.94
CA ALA A 225 8.14 -6.64 1.23
C ALA A 225 9.51 -6.32 1.91
N ILE A 226 9.51 -6.22 3.25
CA ILE A 226 10.73 -6.22 4.06
C ILE A 226 10.75 -7.53 4.87
N PRO A 227 11.65 -8.47 4.55
CA PRO A 227 11.66 -9.78 5.20
C PRO A 227 12.19 -9.73 6.64
N PHE A 228 11.82 -10.73 7.44
CA PHE A 228 12.17 -10.83 8.87
C PHE A 228 13.66 -10.64 9.17
N CYS A 229 14.56 -11.15 8.32
CA CYS A 229 16.00 -11.04 8.51
C CYS A 229 16.56 -9.61 8.33
N ILE A 230 15.76 -8.69 7.79
CA ILE A 230 16.13 -7.28 7.67
C ILE A 230 15.79 -6.52 8.96
N ILE A 231 14.70 -6.90 9.63
CA ILE A 231 14.23 -6.30 10.90
C ILE A 231 14.05 -7.37 11.99
N PRO A 232 15.11 -8.13 12.36
CA PRO A 232 14.99 -9.31 13.21
C PRO A 232 14.55 -9.01 14.65
N HIS A 233 14.69 -7.77 15.11
CA HIS A 233 14.25 -7.32 16.43
C HIS A 233 12.83 -6.75 16.47
N ASP A 234 12.24 -6.50 15.29
CA ASP A 234 10.93 -5.88 15.12
C ASP A 234 10.07 -6.67 14.11
N MET A 235 10.16 -8.00 14.13
CA MET A 235 9.49 -8.92 13.19
C MET A 235 7.97 -8.76 13.13
N GLN A 236 7.34 -8.28 14.22
CA GLN A 236 5.91 -7.98 14.28
C GLN A 236 5.48 -6.87 13.33
N LEU A 237 6.43 -6.10 12.80
CA LEU A 237 6.17 -5.03 11.83
C LEU A 237 6.11 -5.52 10.37
N VAL A 238 6.36 -6.82 10.12
CA VAL A 238 6.26 -7.42 8.79
C VAL A 238 4.80 -7.56 8.40
N GLY A 239 4.35 -6.73 7.46
CA GLY A 239 2.94 -6.59 7.08
C GLY A 239 2.37 -7.78 6.28
N GLU A 240 3.22 -8.59 5.63
CA GLU A 240 2.78 -9.74 4.83
C GLU A 240 2.06 -10.82 5.62
N LEU A 241 2.29 -10.90 6.91
CA LEU A 241 1.60 -11.88 7.75
C LEU A 241 0.08 -11.69 7.75
N LYS A 242 -0.40 -10.47 7.46
CA LYS A 242 -1.84 -10.17 7.31
C LYS A 242 -2.53 -10.99 6.21
N TYR A 243 -1.83 -11.31 5.13
CA TYR A 243 -2.39 -12.07 4.01
C TYR A 243 -2.65 -13.55 4.33
N ARG A 244 -2.29 -14.01 5.52
CA ARG A 244 -2.68 -15.34 6.03
C ARG A 244 -4.14 -15.39 6.52
N PHE A 245 -4.76 -14.22 6.76
CA PHE A 245 -6.05 -14.09 7.42
C PHE A 245 -7.17 -13.58 6.51
N GLY A 246 -6.87 -13.28 5.26
CA GLY A 246 -7.87 -12.83 4.31
C GLY A 246 -7.39 -12.94 2.87
N ASP A 247 -8.33 -13.18 1.99
CA ASP A 247 -8.09 -13.19 0.55
C ASP A 247 -8.36 -11.81 -0.04
N THR A 248 -7.64 -11.49 -1.10
CA THR A 248 -7.87 -10.29 -1.90
C THR A 248 -8.07 -10.69 -3.34
N LEU A 249 -9.24 -10.40 -3.90
CA LEU A 249 -9.46 -10.44 -5.34
C LEU A 249 -9.09 -9.08 -5.93
N CYS A 250 -8.14 -9.10 -6.85
CA CYS A 250 -7.68 -7.90 -7.55
C CYS A 250 -8.22 -7.86 -8.98
N THR A 251 -8.53 -6.67 -9.48
CA THR A 251 -8.85 -6.45 -10.89
C THR A 251 -7.72 -5.73 -11.61
N GLN A 252 -7.70 -5.88 -12.93
CA GLN A 252 -6.99 -5.01 -13.85
C GLN A 252 -7.98 -4.51 -14.90
N VAL A 253 -7.72 -3.34 -15.50
CA VAL A 253 -8.59 -2.84 -16.56
C VAL A 253 -8.54 -3.77 -17.78
N GLY A 254 -9.70 -4.34 -18.13
CA GLY A 254 -9.82 -5.26 -19.27
C GLY A 254 -9.40 -6.70 -18.98
N GLU A 255 -9.20 -7.08 -17.73
CA GLU A 255 -8.84 -8.45 -17.32
C GLU A 255 -9.83 -8.97 -16.27
N ASP A 256 -9.98 -10.30 -16.19
CA ASP A 256 -10.79 -10.94 -15.17
C ASP A 256 -10.14 -10.79 -13.76
N PRO A 257 -10.94 -10.76 -12.69
CA PRO A 257 -10.43 -10.73 -11.33
C PRO A 257 -9.58 -11.97 -11.00
N PHE A 258 -8.51 -11.76 -10.23
CA PHE A 258 -7.59 -12.82 -9.82
C PHE A 258 -7.30 -12.76 -8.31
N ASN A 259 -6.91 -13.90 -7.74
CA ASN A 259 -6.51 -14.00 -6.33
C ASN A 259 -5.09 -13.44 -6.14
N TRP A 260 -4.98 -12.36 -5.36
CA TRP A 260 -3.69 -11.71 -5.11
C TRP A 260 -2.71 -12.60 -4.33
N ALA A 261 -3.19 -13.44 -3.42
CA ALA A 261 -2.33 -14.33 -2.63
C ALA A 261 -1.61 -15.36 -3.51
N GLU A 262 -2.28 -15.84 -4.58
CA GLU A 262 -1.67 -16.77 -5.54
C GLU A 262 -0.62 -16.05 -6.40
N VAL A 263 -0.95 -14.88 -6.93
CA VAL A 263 -0.01 -14.08 -7.73
C VAL A 263 1.21 -13.70 -6.89
N ARG A 264 1.03 -13.27 -5.64
CA ARG A 264 2.16 -12.93 -4.76
C ARG A 264 3.15 -14.06 -4.57
N LYS A 265 2.68 -15.29 -4.42
CA LYS A 265 3.56 -16.47 -4.29
C LYS A 265 4.41 -16.70 -5.54
N SER A 266 3.90 -16.36 -6.72
CA SER A 266 4.61 -16.57 -7.98
C SER A 266 5.63 -15.47 -8.31
N ILE A 267 5.48 -14.28 -7.72
CA ILE A 267 6.32 -13.10 -8.00
C ILE A 267 7.30 -12.78 -6.87
N LYS A 268 7.35 -13.62 -5.83
CA LYS A 268 8.35 -13.54 -4.75
C LYS A 268 9.33 -14.70 -4.80
N SER A 269 10.56 -14.43 -4.39
CA SER A 269 11.66 -15.39 -4.38
C SER A 269 12.40 -15.39 -3.04
N LYS A 270 13.05 -16.51 -2.76
CA LYS A 270 13.93 -16.69 -1.60
C LYS A 270 15.33 -17.05 -2.07
N ALA A 271 16.34 -16.53 -1.38
CA ALA A 271 17.72 -16.94 -1.63
C ALA A 271 17.96 -18.39 -1.14
N PRO A 272 18.93 -19.13 -1.70
CA PRO A 272 19.19 -20.53 -1.35
C PRO A 272 19.42 -20.75 0.16
N GLN A 273 20.04 -19.80 0.85
CA GLN A 273 20.31 -19.88 2.28
C GLN A 273 19.04 -19.74 3.14
N CYS A 274 17.93 -19.22 2.61
CA CYS A 274 16.66 -19.07 3.33
C CYS A 274 16.09 -20.42 3.81
N GLY A 275 16.37 -21.53 3.12
CA GLY A 275 15.97 -22.87 3.56
C GLY A 275 16.53 -23.30 4.93
N ARG A 276 17.52 -22.57 5.49
CA ARG A 276 18.04 -22.80 6.85
C ARG A 276 17.49 -21.79 7.87
N CYS A 277 16.56 -20.94 7.47
CA CYS A 277 16.00 -19.88 8.31
C CYS A 277 14.80 -20.41 9.12
N SER A 278 14.75 -20.16 10.42
CA SER A 278 13.60 -20.53 11.26
C SER A 278 12.28 -19.93 10.80
N MET A 279 12.33 -18.80 10.09
CA MET A 279 11.14 -18.10 9.58
C MET A 279 10.74 -18.53 8.16
N ASP A 280 11.44 -19.50 7.54
CA ASP A 280 11.21 -19.87 6.15
C ASP A 280 9.74 -20.24 5.85
N SER A 281 9.10 -20.97 6.76
CA SER A 281 7.71 -21.44 6.59
C SER A 281 6.66 -20.33 6.56
N ILE A 282 6.98 -19.13 7.08
CA ILE A 282 6.06 -17.99 7.15
C ILE A 282 6.59 -16.75 6.42
N CYS A 283 7.85 -16.74 6.01
CA CYS A 283 8.43 -15.68 5.20
C CYS A 283 8.06 -15.88 3.74
N GLU A 284 7.56 -14.85 3.09
CA GLU A 284 7.29 -14.92 1.65
C GLU A 284 8.54 -14.68 0.77
N GLY A 285 9.64 -14.21 1.37
CA GLY A 285 10.80 -13.76 0.62
C GLY A 285 10.66 -12.31 0.15
N VAL A 286 11.32 -11.99 -0.94
CA VAL A 286 11.34 -10.65 -1.57
C VAL A 286 10.84 -10.71 -3.00
N TRP A 287 10.61 -9.58 -3.64
CA TRP A 287 10.25 -9.55 -5.05
C TRP A 287 11.31 -10.24 -5.90
N SER A 288 10.89 -11.08 -6.84
CA SER A 288 11.81 -11.87 -7.67
C SER A 288 12.78 -10.99 -8.44
N GLU A 289 12.34 -9.85 -8.93
CA GLU A 289 13.14 -8.87 -9.66
C GLU A 289 14.31 -8.33 -8.82
N TYR A 290 14.14 -8.31 -7.48
CA TYR A 290 15.24 -7.95 -6.58
C TYR A 290 16.37 -8.99 -6.59
N ILE A 291 16.00 -10.27 -6.47
CA ILE A 291 16.98 -11.38 -6.52
C ILE A 291 17.70 -11.40 -7.87
N ASP A 292 16.97 -11.19 -8.96
CA ASP A 292 17.52 -11.17 -10.32
C ASP A 292 18.53 -10.04 -10.49
N ALA A 293 18.29 -8.86 -9.90
CA ALA A 293 19.14 -7.69 -10.05
C ALA A 293 20.32 -7.65 -9.07
N TYR A 294 20.10 -7.97 -7.79
CA TYR A 294 21.06 -7.78 -6.71
C TYR A 294 21.55 -9.08 -6.07
N GLY A 295 20.93 -10.22 -6.44
CA GLY A 295 21.19 -11.51 -5.80
C GLY A 295 20.61 -11.58 -4.39
N GLY A 296 20.99 -12.63 -3.67
CA GLY A 296 20.43 -12.93 -2.34
C GLY A 296 21.44 -12.90 -1.19
N SER A 297 22.68 -12.44 -1.41
CA SER A 297 23.77 -12.55 -0.44
C SER A 297 23.53 -11.79 0.88
N GLU A 298 22.71 -10.74 0.86
CA GLU A 298 22.43 -9.92 2.04
C GLU A 298 21.35 -10.51 2.97
N PHE A 299 20.66 -11.58 2.56
CA PHE A 299 19.66 -12.24 3.38
C PHE A 299 20.28 -13.30 4.28
N VAL A 300 20.50 -12.93 5.55
CA VAL A 300 21.12 -13.83 6.54
C VAL A 300 20.03 -14.62 7.25
N PRO A 301 20.06 -15.99 7.21
CA PRO A 301 19.13 -16.82 7.96
C PRO A 301 19.13 -16.45 9.45
N ILE A 302 17.94 -16.28 10.02
CA ILE A 302 17.79 -16.07 11.47
C ILE A 302 17.39 -17.38 12.15
N SER A 303 17.85 -17.54 13.37
CA SER A 303 17.47 -18.65 14.24
C SER A 303 16.69 -18.11 15.42
N VAL A 304 15.41 -18.46 15.48
CA VAL A 304 14.53 -18.10 16.60
C VAL A 304 13.86 -19.34 17.14
N PRO A 305 13.53 -19.41 18.46
CA PRO A 305 12.75 -20.50 19.04
C PRO A 305 11.38 -20.61 18.37
N GLU A 306 10.89 -21.84 18.16
CA GLU A 306 9.55 -22.08 17.57
C GLU A 306 8.44 -21.35 18.32
N GLN A 307 8.52 -21.32 19.66
CA GLN A 307 7.59 -20.58 20.52
C GLN A 307 7.53 -19.07 20.18
N MET A 308 8.62 -18.47 19.72
CA MET A 308 8.63 -17.06 19.31
C MET A 308 7.86 -16.87 18.00
N LYS A 309 8.02 -17.79 17.05
CA LYS A 309 7.26 -17.81 15.79
C LYS A 309 5.76 -17.99 16.06
N GLU A 310 5.40 -18.95 16.91
CA GLU A 310 4.00 -19.17 17.31
C GLU A 310 3.39 -17.94 18.01
N ARG A 311 4.13 -17.28 18.90
CA ARG A 311 3.70 -16.04 19.56
C ARG A 311 3.48 -14.90 18.56
N LEU A 312 4.35 -14.78 17.56
CA LEU A 312 4.20 -13.78 16.52
C LEU A 312 2.90 -14.02 15.71
N ILE A 313 2.66 -15.25 15.28
CA ILE A 313 1.43 -15.64 14.58
C ILE A 313 0.21 -15.37 15.47
N ALA A 314 0.20 -15.83 16.71
CA ALA A 314 -0.93 -15.64 17.61
C ALA A 314 -1.19 -14.16 17.99
N ALA A 315 -0.16 -13.32 18.01
CA ALA A 315 -0.33 -11.88 18.20
C ALA A 315 -1.04 -11.23 17.03
N LEU A 316 -0.71 -11.65 15.81
CA LEU A 316 -1.37 -11.20 14.58
C LEU A 316 -2.80 -11.71 14.48
N ASP A 317 -3.06 -12.98 14.84
CA ASP A 317 -4.42 -13.53 14.91
C ASP A 317 -5.31 -12.66 15.79
N ARG A 318 -4.83 -12.30 16.98
CA ARG A 318 -5.56 -11.43 17.90
C ARG A 318 -5.77 -10.03 17.34
N TRP A 319 -4.73 -9.45 16.75
CA TRP A 319 -4.83 -8.11 16.14
C TRP A 319 -5.88 -8.09 15.03
N TYR A 320 -5.87 -9.10 14.15
CA TYR A 320 -6.85 -9.22 13.06
C TYR A 320 -8.27 -9.46 13.58
N ALA A 321 -8.44 -10.29 14.59
CA ALA A 321 -9.75 -10.52 15.20
C ALA A 321 -10.36 -9.24 15.78
N HIS A 322 -9.53 -8.33 16.32
CA HIS A 322 -9.98 -7.07 16.92
C HIS A 322 -10.07 -5.90 15.93
N SER A 323 -9.20 -5.86 14.92
CA SER A 323 -9.16 -4.78 13.92
C SER A 323 -10.29 -4.87 12.88
N ASN A 324 -10.91 -6.02 12.76
CA ASN A 324 -11.99 -6.30 11.79
C ASN A 324 -13.38 -6.35 12.43
N GLY A 325 -13.51 -6.07 13.72
CA GLY A 325 -14.79 -5.85 14.38
C GLY A 325 -15.35 -4.44 14.07
N PRO A 326 -16.68 -4.22 14.15
CA PRO A 326 -17.26 -2.90 13.98
C PRO A 326 -16.69 -1.96 15.03
N SER A 327 -15.92 -0.98 14.60
CA SER A 327 -15.44 0.17 15.37
C SER A 327 -15.08 -0.15 16.84
N THR A 328 -13.85 -0.51 17.11
CA THR A 328 -13.30 -0.29 18.44
C THR A 328 -11.96 0.39 18.30
N SER A 329 -12.01 1.67 18.67
CA SER A 329 -10.96 2.50 19.26
C SER A 329 -9.52 2.18 18.84
N LEU A 330 -8.99 2.95 17.94
CA LEU A 330 -7.66 3.48 18.09
C LEU A 330 -7.71 4.71 18.97
#